data_25a341bde90064af745f73074bdbb1bb
#
_entry.id   25a341bde90064af745f73074bdbb1bb
#
_cell.length_a   1.000
_cell.length_b   1.000
_cell.length_c   1.000
_cell.angle_alpha   90.00
_cell.angle_beta   90.00
_cell.angle_gamma   90.00
#
_symmetry.space_group_name_H-M   'P 1'
#
loop_
_entity.id
_entity.type
_entity.pdbx_description
1 polymer ?
#
loop_
_entity_poly.entity_id
_entity_poly.type
_entity_poly.pdbx_seq_one_letter_code
_entity_poly.pdbx_strand_id
1 'polypeptide(L)'
;MFVITSLIHQLARYKGDGNKTDRQEFFNPNIEQIFIFTHNFYFYKEVSFNRRPINKNQYHHIIEKSNSFSIIPYSGENCTMKNDYSMMWENLKKTKDTIGADKSQNVMLANTMRRVIDSYLDFVGIKKTGTAITWAAIDTFEEGSPEYIVESAFISLINDESHGTAAMDDMYYDSIVKQEPAVIFKAFKSLFKEIGRTHYEYMMDEKYDD
;
A
#
# COMPACT_ATOMS: atom_id res chain seq x y z
N MET A 1 -0.77 14.96 19.33
CA MET A 1 -0.28 15.02 17.96
C MET A 1 -0.66 16.34 17.28
N PHE A 2 -1.93 16.74 17.18
CA PHE A 2 -2.38 17.99 16.53
C PHE A 2 -1.70 19.26 17.01
N VAL A 3 -1.48 19.43 18.32
CA VAL A 3 -0.84 20.63 18.88
C VAL A 3 0.60 20.78 18.37
N ILE A 4 1.37 19.69 18.37
CA ILE A 4 2.78 19.70 17.90
C ILE A 4 2.84 19.96 16.39
N THR A 5 2.00 19.32 15.62
CA THR A 5 1.90 19.54 14.15
C THR A 5 1.53 20.99 13.84
N SER A 6 0.53 21.52 14.54
CA SER A 6 0.11 22.93 14.39
C SER A 6 1.22 23.91 14.74
N LEU A 7 1.97 23.64 15.81
CA LEU A 7 3.12 24.45 16.21
C LEU A 7 4.22 24.41 15.13
N ILE A 8 4.56 23.23 14.63
CA ILE A 8 5.55 23.07 13.55
C ILE A 8 5.11 23.87 12.32
N HIS A 9 3.85 23.75 11.90
CA HIS A 9 3.32 24.51 10.77
C HIS A 9 3.36 26.02 11.00
N GLN A 10 3.11 26.49 12.23
CA GLN A 10 3.22 27.91 12.57
C GLN A 10 4.67 28.39 12.52
N LEU A 11 5.62 27.60 13.05
CA LEU A 11 7.03 27.94 13.05
C LEU A 11 7.64 27.92 11.65
N ALA A 12 7.22 26.93 10.81
CA ALA A 12 7.67 26.77 9.44
C ALA A 12 6.93 27.69 8.43
N ARG A 13 6.01 28.51 8.90
CA ARG A 13 5.23 29.39 8.03
C ARG A 13 6.08 30.54 7.51
N TYR A 14 6.13 30.68 6.19
CA TYR A 14 6.82 31.81 5.57
C TYR A 14 5.96 33.07 5.57
N LYS A 15 6.60 34.21 5.76
CA LYS A 15 6.04 35.51 5.41
C LYS A 15 5.99 35.60 3.88
N GLY A 16 4.91 35.14 3.27
CA GLY A 16 4.65 35.37 1.86
C GLY A 16 4.13 36.78 1.67
N ASP A 17 5.00 37.71 1.33
CA ASP A 17 4.58 38.90 0.60
C ASP A 17 4.44 38.46 -0.86
N GLY A 18 3.32 38.82 -1.49
CA GLY A 18 2.96 38.36 -2.85
C GLY A 18 3.87 38.84 -3.98
N ASN A 19 5.06 39.37 -3.69
CA ASN A 19 6.08 39.75 -4.61
C ASN A 19 7.24 38.74 -4.69
N LYS A 20 7.52 38.30 -5.88
CA LYS A 20 8.45 37.23 -6.31
C LYS A 20 9.93 37.52 -6.07
N THR A 21 10.36 38.05 -4.97
CA THR A 21 11.77 38.25 -4.67
C THR A 21 12.25 37.35 -3.54
N ASP A 22 12.85 36.34 -3.88
CA ASP A 22 14.05 35.53 -3.57
C ASP A 22 14.48 35.23 -2.13
N ARG A 23 13.82 35.68 -1.08
CA ARG A 23 14.10 35.19 0.26
C ARG A 23 12.80 34.83 0.99
N GLN A 24 12.58 33.52 1.13
CA GLN A 24 11.54 33.00 1.99
C GLN A 24 12.01 33.12 3.43
N GLU A 25 11.50 34.11 4.15
CA GLU A 25 11.77 34.27 5.56
C GLU A 25 10.72 33.53 6.39
N PHE A 26 11.16 32.77 7.39
CA PHE A 26 10.24 32.17 8.37
C PHE A 26 9.48 33.27 9.10
N PHE A 27 8.24 32.96 9.50
CA PHE A 27 7.40 33.87 10.30
C PHE A 27 8.11 34.27 11.62
N ASN A 28 8.92 33.36 12.18
CA ASN A 28 9.83 33.66 13.28
C ASN A 28 11.24 33.90 12.73
N PRO A 29 11.75 35.14 12.79
CA PRO A 29 13.05 35.50 12.20
C PRO A 29 14.25 34.84 12.94
N ASN A 30 14.01 34.23 14.10
CA ASN A 30 15.02 33.51 14.86
C ASN A 30 15.17 32.03 14.45
N ILE A 31 14.34 31.53 13.51
CA ILE A 31 14.41 30.17 13.03
C ILE A 31 14.89 30.18 11.59
N GLU A 32 16.04 29.58 11.36
CA GLU A 32 16.62 29.44 10.02
C GLU A 32 16.30 28.06 9.42
N GLN A 33 16.21 27.03 10.24
CA GLN A 33 15.98 25.68 9.78
C GLN A 33 15.29 24.83 10.87
N ILE A 34 14.44 23.90 10.43
CA ILE A 34 13.77 22.93 11.31
C ILE A 34 14.09 21.53 10.81
N PHE A 35 14.65 20.70 11.69
CA PHE A 35 14.86 19.27 11.44
C PHE A 35 13.83 18.47 12.23
N ILE A 36 13.15 17.54 11.57
CA ILE A 36 12.16 16.68 12.20
C ILE A 36 12.53 15.23 11.92
N PHE A 37 12.83 14.49 13.00
CA PHE A 37 13.11 13.06 12.94
C PHE A 37 11.92 12.30 13.51
N THR A 38 11.36 11.39 12.74
CA THR A 38 10.25 10.57 13.19
C THR A 38 10.26 9.20 12.52
N HIS A 39 9.81 8.18 13.25
CA HIS A 39 9.46 6.87 12.72
C HIS A 39 7.94 6.69 12.62
N ASN A 40 7.16 7.69 13.02
CA ASN A 40 5.72 7.64 12.97
C ASN A 40 5.24 8.20 11.63
N PHE A 41 4.69 7.30 10.80
CA PHE A 41 4.21 7.61 9.47
C PHE A 41 3.07 8.65 9.47
N TYR A 42 2.14 8.57 10.41
CA TYR A 42 1.04 9.52 10.50
C TYR A 42 1.53 10.91 10.87
N PHE A 43 2.46 11.00 11.81
CA PHE A 43 3.07 12.27 12.18
C PHE A 43 3.85 12.87 11.00
N TYR A 44 4.62 12.05 10.28
CA TYR A 44 5.30 12.47 9.06
C TYR A 44 4.31 13.04 8.03
N LYS A 45 3.21 12.32 7.74
CA LYS A 45 2.18 12.80 6.82
C LYS A 45 1.56 14.11 7.23
N GLU A 46 1.20 14.25 8.49
CA GLU A 46 0.57 15.47 9.02
C GLU A 46 1.52 16.67 8.96
N VAL A 47 2.80 16.46 9.22
CA VAL A 47 3.80 17.55 9.18
C VAL A 47 4.18 17.91 7.75
N SER A 48 4.31 16.93 6.85
CA SER A 48 4.68 17.14 5.46
C SER A 48 3.51 17.58 4.57
N PHE A 49 2.26 17.50 5.07
CA PHE A 49 1.08 17.82 4.29
C PHE A 49 0.92 19.32 4.05
N ASN A 50 1.08 19.73 2.81
CA ASN A 50 0.83 21.10 2.36
C ASN A 50 -0.35 21.14 1.39
N ARG A 51 -1.42 21.83 1.77
CA ARG A 51 -2.54 22.13 0.88
C ARG A 51 -2.19 23.06 -0.30
N ARG A 52 -1.04 23.71 -0.22
CA ARG A 52 -0.54 24.61 -1.28
C ARG A 52 0.91 24.27 -1.57
N PRO A 53 1.35 24.23 -2.81
CA PRO A 53 2.74 23.98 -3.18
C PRO A 53 3.63 25.20 -2.85
N ILE A 54 3.58 25.68 -1.60
CA ILE A 54 4.25 26.91 -1.19
C ILE A 54 5.67 26.64 -0.70
N ASN A 55 5.99 25.41 -0.29
CA ASN A 55 7.29 25.12 0.28
C ASN A 55 8.18 24.37 -0.70
N LYS A 56 8.86 25.14 -1.57
CA LYS A 56 9.91 24.63 -2.44
C LYS A 56 11.16 24.15 -1.67
N ASN A 57 11.20 24.32 -0.35
CA ASN A 57 12.38 24.07 0.49
C ASN A 57 12.13 23.00 1.56
N GLN A 58 11.16 22.09 1.36
CA GLN A 58 11.03 20.89 2.18
C GLN A 58 11.82 19.75 1.54
N TYR A 59 12.77 19.23 2.29
CA TYR A 59 13.53 18.05 1.90
C TYR A 59 13.13 16.89 2.78
N HIS A 60 12.85 15.77 2.16
CA HIS A 60 12.47 14.54 2.82
C HIS A 60 13.58 13.51 2.63
N HIS A 61 14.00 12.90 3.73
CA HIS A 61 15.00 11.85 3.72
C HIS A 61 14.40 10.62 4.39
N ILE A 62 14.37 9.49 3.68
CA ILE A 62 14.01 8.20 4.26
C ILE A 62 15.31 7.52 4.64
N ILE A 63 15.44 7.19 5.92
CA ILE A 63 16.63 6.51 6.47
C ILE A 63 16.23 5.05 6.71
N GLU A 64 16.83 4.15 5.96
CA GLU A 64 16.75 2.71 6.21
C GLU A 64 17.90 2.27 7.10
N LYS A 65 17.56 1.56 8.16
CA LYS A 65 18.54 1.04 9.10
C LYS A 65 18.81 -0.44 8.83
N SER A 66 20.04 -0.76 8.49
CA SER A 66 20.55 -2.12 8.47
C SER A 66 21.22 -2.48 9.78
N ASN A 67 21.64 -3.74 9.96
CA ASN A 67 22.31 -4.20 11.18
C ASN A 67 23.62 -3.45 11.47
N SER A 68 24.34 -3.02 10.45
CA SER A 68 25.68 -2.43 10.57
C SER A 68 25.80 -1.00 10.09
N PHE A 69 24.83 -0.50 9.33
CA PHE A 69 24.86 0.84 8.73
C PHE A 69 23.46 1.37 8.48
N SER A 70 23.38 2.68 8.23
CA SER A 70 22.15 3.32 7.77
C SER A 70 22.37 3.90 6.39
N ILE A 71 21.38 3.76 5.52
CA ILE A 71 21.39 4.33 4.18
C ILE A 71 20.25 5.31 4.01
N ILE A 72 20.41 6.26 3.11
CA ILE A 72 19.37 7.19 2.71
C ILE A 72 19.00 6.85 1.27
N PRO A 73 18.07 5.88 1.05
CA PRO A 73 17.72 5.43 -0.29
C PRO A 73 16.94 6.50 -1.06
N TYR A 74 16.25 7.38 -0.35
CA TYR A 74 15.43 8.42 -0.94
C TYR A 74 15.70 9.76 -0.28
N SER A 75 15.96 10.76 -1.09
CA SER A 75 16.21 12.13 -0.66
C SER A 75 15.70 13.09 -1.72
N GLY A 76 15.00 14.14 -1.31
CA GLY A 76 14.58 15.20 -2.23
C GLY A 76 13.25 15.84 -1.88
N GLU A 77 12.85 16.82 -2.69
CA GLU A 77 11.61 17.60 -2.50
C GLU A 77 10.34 16.76 -2.70
N ASN A 78 10.41 15.71 -3.51
CA ASN A 78 9.29 14.85 -3.89
C ASN A 78 9.36 13.44 -3.27
N CYS A 79 10.18 13.27 -2.23
CA CYS A 79 10.25 12.00 -1.51
C CYS A 79 8.96 11.82 -0.70
N THR A 80 7.97 11.18 -1.29
CA THR A 80 6.72 10.84 -0.62
C THR A 80 6.81 9.42 -0.07
N MET A 81 6.67 9.28 1.22
CA MET A 81 6.53 7.98 1.85
C MET A 81 5.16 7.39 1.44
N LYS A 82 5.17 6.24 0.80
CA LYS A 82 3.96 5.54 0.41
C LYS A 82 3.37 4.85 1.64
N ASN A 83 2.04 4.77 1.71
CA ASN A 83 1.40 3.97 2.75
C ASN A 83 1.57 2.47 2.45
N ASP A 84 1.39 1.63 3.47
CA ASP A 84 1.55 0.18 3.35
C ASP A 84 0.70 -0.41 2.23
N TYR A 85 -0.52 0.11 2.05
CA TYR A 85 -1.42 -0.33 1.00
C TYR A 85 -0.87 -0.05 -0.41
N SER A 86 -0.37 1.17 -0.64
CA SER A 86 0.26 1.52 -1.92
C SER A 86 1.56 0.73 -2.16
N MET A 87 2.31 0.43 -1.09
CA MET A 87 3.52 -0.41 -1.20
C MET A 87 3.18 -1.85 -1.56
N MET A 88 2.09 -2.41 -1.02
CA MET A 88 1.63 -3.75 -1.41
C MET A 88 1.29 -3.83 -2.89
N TRP A 89 0.55 -2.84 -3.41
CA TRP A 89 0.24 -2.76 -4.84
C TRP A 89 1.49 -2.62 -5.73
N GLU A 90 2.43 -1.79 -5.34
CA GLU A 90 3.70 -1.69 -6.07
C GLU A 90 4.50 -2.98 -6.09
N ASN A 91 4.51 -3.69 -4.95
CA ASN A 91 5.14 -4.99 -4.89
C ASN A 91 4.45 -6.00 -5.82
N LEU A 92 3.11 -6.02 -5.85
CA LEU A 92 2.37 -6.85 -6.80
C LEU A 92 2.70 -6.51 -8.25
N LYS A 93 2.73 -5.23 -8.59
CA LYS A 93 3.08 -4.77 -9.94
C LYS A 93 4.49 -5.21 -10.35
N LYS A 94 5.49 -4.94 -9.51
CA LYS A 94 6.88 -5.37 -9.75
C LYS A 94 7.01 -6.88 -9.86
N THR A 95 6.33 -7.61 -8.97
CA THR A 95 6.35 -9.07 -8.99
C THR A 95 5.72 -9.61 -10.26
N LYS A 96 4.61 -9.06 -10.71
CA LYS A 96 3.96 -9.43 -11.97
C LYS A 96 4.92 -9.32 -13.16
N ASP A 97 5.71 -8.25 -13.20
CA ASP A 97 6.64 -7.98 -14.29
C ASP A 97 7.90 -8.87 -14.26
N THR A 98 8.27 -9.39 -13.10
CA THR A 98 9.56 -10.06 -12.88
C THR A 98 9.48 -11.54 -12.58
N ILE A 99 8.36 -12.02 -12.00
CA ILE A 99 8.28 -13.40 -11.46
C ILE A 99 8.30 -14.45 -12.57
N GLY A 100 7.78 -14.17 -13.77
CA GLY A 100 7.70 -15.12 -14.86
C GLY A 100 7.03 -16.43 -14.43
N ALA A 101 7.78 -17.56 -14.54
CA ALA A 101 7.35 -18.87 -14.07
C ALA A 101 7.96 -19.26 -12.71
N ASP A 102 8.62 -18.34 -12.01
CA ASP A 102 9.23 -18.62 -10.70
C ASP A 102 8.16 -18.74 -9.61
N LYS A 103 7.97 -19.94 -9.10
CA LYS A 103 6.97 -20.26 -8.07
C LYS A 103 7.48 -20.03 -6.64
N SER A 104 8.76 -19.73 -6.46
CA SER A 104 9.36 -19.57 -5.12
C SER A 104 8.76 -18.44 -4.30
N GLN A 105 8.14 -17.46 -4.96
CA GLN A 105 7.52 -16.30 -4.34
C GLN A 105 6.00 -16.41 -4.20
N ASN A 106 5.39 -17.52 -4.60
CA ASN A 106 3.93 -17.67 -4.62
C ASN A 106 3.28 -17.45 -3.24
N VAL A 107 3.90 -17.94 -2.18
CA VAL A 107 3.37 -17.76 -0.80
C VAL A 107 3.35 -16.28 -0.41
N MET A 108 4.45 -15.57 -0.68
CA MET A 108 4.51 -14.12 -0.42
C MET A 108 3.53 -13.34 -1.30
N LEU A 109 3.37 -13.75 -2.56
CA LEU A 109 2.42 -13.18 -3.50
C LEU A 109 0.97 -13.33 -2.99
N ALA A 110 0.57 -14.54 -2.60
CA ALA A 110 -0.76 -14.83 -2.06
C ALA A 110 -1.05 -14.02 -0.79
N ASN A 111 -0.10 -13.97 0.14
CA ASN A 111 -0.20 -13.17 1.36
C ASN A 111 -0.38 -11.68 1.07
N THR A 112 0.37 -11.16 0.09
CA THR A 112 0.24 -9.75 -0.31
C THR A 112 -1.13 -9.49 -0.94
N MET A 113 -1.61 -10.37 -1.82
CA MET A 113 -2.93 -10.27 -2.45
C MET A 113 -4.05 -10.31 -1.41
N ARG A 114 -3.98 -11.24 -0.45
CA ARG A 114 -4.92 -11.31 0.67
C ARG A 114 -5.00 -9.99 1.43
N ARG A 115 -3.85 -9.45 1.86
CA ARG A 115 -3.80 -8.19 2.60
C ARG A 115 -4.34 -7.00 1.79
N VAL A 116 -4.13 -7.01 0.49
CA VAL A 116 -4.70 -6.00 -0.41
C VAL A 116 -6.21 -6.10 -0.45
N ILE A 117 -6.77 -7.31 -0.60
CA ILE A 117 -8.22 -7.54 -0.61
C ILE A 117 -8.83 -7.15 0.73
N ASP A 118 -8.26 -7.60 1.85
CA ASP A 118 -8.72 -7.26 3.21
C ASP A 118 -8.77 -5.74 3.41
N SER A 119 -7.70 -5.04 3.03
CA SER A 119 -7.62 -3.59 3.19
C SER A 119 -8.59 -2.86 2.28
N TYR A 120 -8.82 -3.36 1.07
CA TYR A 120 -9.78 -2.78 0.14
C TYR A 120 -11.22 -2.94 0.65
N LEU A 121 -11.60 -4.14 1.06
CA LEU A 121 -12.95 -4.42 1.57
C LEU A 121 -13.24 -3.63 2.86
N ASP A 122 -12.27 -3.53 3.75
CA ASP A 122 -12.40 -2.69 4.96
C ASP A 122 -12.57 -1.21 4.60
N PHE A 123 -11.81 -0.72 3.62
CA PHE A 123 -11.90 0.66 3.14
C PHE A 123 -13.27 0.99 2.52
N VAL A 124 -13.84 0.08 1.72
CA VAL A 124 -15.18 0.29 1.12
C VAL A 124 -16.31 -0.03 2.09
N GLY A 125 -16.00 -0.43 3.32
CA GLY A 125 -16.98 -0.66 4.39
C GLY A 125 -17.71 -2.00 4.32
N ILE A 126 -17.19 -2.95 3.54
CA ILE A 126 -17.72 -4.31 3.50
C ILE A 126 -17.22 -5.06 4.73
N LYS A 127 -18.15 -5.56 5.54
CA LYS A 127 -17.84 -6.32 6.75
C LYS A 127 -18.53 -7.67 6.71
N LYS A 128 -17.79 -8.72 7.05
CA LYS A 128 -18.34 -10.05 7.26
C LYS A 128 -18.04 -10.50 8.69
N THR A 129 -19.04 -10.98 9.41
CA THR A 129 -18.90 -11.41 10.80
C THR A 129 -18.59 -12.90 10.83
N GLY A 130 -17.53 -13.29 11.56
CA GLY A 130 -17.24 -14.71 11.85
C GLY A 130 -16.40 -15.46 10.81
N THR A 131 -16.00 -14.81 9.73
CA THR A 131 -15.07 -15.36 8.71
C THR A 131 -14.06 -14.30 8.29
N ALA A 132 -12.98 -14.71 7.59
CA ALA A 132 -12.05 -13.72 7.01
C ALA A 132 -12.82 -12.77 6.09
N ILE A 133 -12.51 -11.48 6.16
CA ILE A 133 -13.21 -10.42 5.40
C ILE A 133 -13.13 -10.67 3.89
N THR A 134 -12.05 -11.29 3.40
CA THR A 134 -11.86 -11.69 2.00
C THR A 134 -13.02 -12.52 1.42
N TRP A 135 -13.68 -13.33 2.25
CA TRP A 135 -14.85 -14.10 1.81
C TRP A 135 -16.05 -13.22 1.42
N ALA A 136 -16.11 -11.99 1.88
CA ALA A 136 -17.15 -11.07 1.45
C ALA A 136 -17.05 -10.68 -0.02
N ALA A 137 -15.87 -10.84 -0.64
CA ALA A 137 -15.70 -10.60 -2.07
C ALA A 137 -16.46 -11.62 -2.93
N ILE A 138 -16.68 -12.84 -2.42
CA ILE A 138 -17.40 -13.90 -3.14
C ILE A 138 -18.90 -13.62 -3.21
N ASP A 139 -19.44 -12.89 -2.24
CA ASP A 139 -20.87 -12.55 -2.21
C ASP A 139 -21.30 -11.66 -3.40
N THR A 140 -20.36 -11.14 -4.19
CA THR A 140 -20.63 -10.38 -5.42
C THR A 140 -20.90 -11.26 -6.62
N PHE A 141 -20.58 -12.56 -6.56
CA PHE A 141 -20.75 -13.51 -7.64
C PHE A 141 -22.05 -14.32 -7.47
N GLU A 142 -22.66 -14.72 -8.59
CA GLU A 142 -23.80 -15.60 -8.57
C GLU A 142 -23.39 -17.00 -8.08
N GLU A 143 -24.01 -17.48 -7.02
CA GLU A 143 -23.71 -18.78 -6.42
C GLU A 143 -23.84 -19.92 -7.45
N GLY A 144 -22.79 -20.73 -7.57
CA GLY A 144 -22.74 -21.85 -8.51
C GLY A 144 -22.31 -21.46 -9.93
N SER A 145 -22.07 -20.17 -10.21
CA SER A 145 -21.48 -19.76 -11.50
C SER A 145 -20.04 -20.26 -11.64
N PRO A 146 -19.51 -20.43 -12.87
CA PRO A 146 -18.09 -20.77 -13.06
C PRO A 146 -17.14 -19.79 -12.36
N GLU A 147 -17.45 -18.50 -12.41
CA GLU A 147 -16.69 -17.43 -11.76
C GLU A 147 -16.71 -17.59 -10.24
N TYR A 148 -17.88 -17.84 -9.65
CA TYR A 148 -18.02 -18.12 -8.21
C TYR A 148 -17.11 -19.27 -7.75
N ILE A 149 -17.08 -20.37 -8.54
CA ILE A 149 -16.27 -21.55 -8.22
C ILE A 149 -14.78 -21.21 -8.26
N VAL A 150 -14.34 -20.51 -9.32
CA VAL A 150 -12.92 -20.13 -9.50
C VAL A 150 -12.48 -19.16 -8.40
N GLU A 151 -13.28 -18.14 -8.13
CA GLU A 151 -12.92 -17.12 -7.14
C GLU A 151 -13.03 -17.66 -5.71
N SER A 152 -13.94 -18.56 -5.42
CA SER A 152 -14.00 -19.28 -4.13
C SER A 152 -12.74 -20.12 -3.91
N ALA A 153 -12.26 -20.80 -4.95
CA ALA A 153 -11.01 -21.55 -4.87
C ALA A 153 -9.79 -20.64 -4.67
N PHE A 154 -9.77 -19.48 -5.33
CA PHE A 154 -8.73 -18.48 -5.13
C PHE A 154 -8.74 -17.90 -3.72
N ILE A 155 -9.91 -17.51 -3.19
CA ILE A 155 -10.05 -17.00 -1.82
C ILE A 155 -9.67 -18.07 -0.79
N SER A 156 -10.05 -19.34 -1.00
CA SER A 156 -9.57 -20.45 -0.17
C SER A 156 -8.05 -20.51 -0.19
N LEU A 157 -7.45 -20.49 -1.38
CA LEU A 157 -6.02 -20.59 -1.56
C LEU A 157 -5.24 -19.51 -0.80
N ILE A 158 -5.72 -18.27 -0.78
CA ILE A 158 -5.01 -17.17 -0.10
C ILE A 158 -5.33 -17.04 1.40
N ASN A 159 -6.38 -17.71 1.90
CA ASN A 159 -6.80 -17.66 3.30
C ASN A 159 -6.37 -18.87 4.15
N ASP A 160 -5.86 -19.92 3.54
CA ASP A 160 -5.64 -21.21 4.20
C ASP A 160 -4.57 -21.18 5.30
N GLU A 161 -3.76 -20.12 5.36
CA GLU A 161 -2.77 -19.85 6.42
C GLU A 161 -3.37 -19.61 7.81
N SER A 162 -4.70 -19.37 7.94
CA SER A 162 -5.29 -18.87 9.19
C SER A 162 -5.82 -19.95 10.14
N HIS A 163 -5.71 -21.23 9.81
CA HIS A 163 -6.25 -22.32 10.61
C HIS A 163 -5.17 -23.31 11.10
N GLY A 164 -4.20 -22.79 11.80
CA GLY A 164 -3.14 -23.33 12.62
C GLY A 164 -3.19 -24.79 13.10
N THR A 165 -3.12 -25.75 12.18
CA THR A 165 -2.60 -27.07 12.51
C THR A 165 -1.44 -27.36 11.56
N ALA A 166 -0.28 -27.74 12.10
CA ALA A 166 0.96 -27.96 11.34
C ALA A 166 0.81 -28.89 10.12
N ALA A 167 -0.16 -29.80 10.13
CA ALA A 167 -0.46 -30.69 9.00
C ALA A 167 -1.20 -29.98 7.84
N MET A 168 -1.95 -28.91 8.14
CA MET A 168 -2.63 -28.09 7.11
C MET A 168 -1.67 -27.10 6.47
N ASP A 169 -0.68 -26.62 7.21
CA ASP A 169 0.35 -25.69 6.69
C ASP A 169 1.14 -26.32 5.54
N ASP A 170 1.50 -27.61 5.63
CA ASP A 170 2.21 -28.34 4.58
C ASP A 170 1.35 -28.52 3.31
N MET A 171 0.05 -28.79 3.47
CA MET A 171 -0.87 -28.95 2.33
C MET A 171 -1.13 -27.61 1.62
N TYR A 172 -1.27 -26.53 2.37
CA TYR A 172 -1.41 -25.19 1.84
C TYR A 172 -0.17 -24.77 1.05
N TYR A 173 1.01 -24.89 1.67
CA TYR A 173 2.26 -24.58 1.03
C TYR A 173 2.42 -25.36 -0.28
N ASP A 174 2.13 -26.63 -0.25
CA ASP A 174 2.19 -27.53 -1.42
C ASP A 174 1.21 -27.11 -2.53
N SER A 175 0.02 -26.64 -2.18
CA SER A 175 -1.00 -26.24 -3.15
C SER A 175 -0.61 -24.93 -3.86
N ILE A 176 -0.15 -23.95 -3.10
CA ILE A 176 0.18 -22.62 -3.63
C ILE A 176 1.51 -22.63 -4.43
N VAL A 177 2.52 -23.37 -3.95
CA VAL A 177 3.82 -23.49 -4.65
C VAL A 177 3.68 -24.17 -6.01
N LYS A 178 2.68 -25.02 -6.20
CA LYS A 178 2.44 -25.72 -7.47
C LYS A 178 1.76 -24.85 -8.53
N GLN A 179 1.09 -23.77 -8.13
CA GLN A 179 0.38 -22.88 -9.07
C GLN A 179 1.36 -22.11 -9.96
N GLU A 180 0.95 -21.83 -11.19
CA GLU A 180 1.63 -20.86 -12.04
C GLU A 180 1.30 -19.44 -11.56
N PRO A 181 2.29 -18.56 -11.34
CA PRO A 181 2.06 -17.19 -10.87
C PRO A 181 1.04 -16.41 -11.72
N ALA A 182 1.06 -16.63 -13.04
CA ALA A 182 0.12 -16.02 -13.97
C ALA A 182 -1.35 -16.40 -13.68
N VAL A 183 -1.60 -17.62 -13.20
CA VAL A 183 -2.94 -18.07 -12.81
C VAL A 183 -3.41 -17.34 -11.56
N ILE A 184 -2.53 -17.18 -10.57
CA ILE A 184 -2.81 -16.45 -9.34
C ILE A 184 -3.14 -14.97 -9.66
N PHE A 185 -2.34 -14.32 -10.52
CA PHE A 185 -2.62 -12.95 -10.95
C PHE A 185 -3.92 -12.83 -11.75
N LYS A 186 -4.23 -13.82 -12.59
CA LYS A 186 -5.49 -13.84 -13.36
C LYS A 186 -6.71 -13.91 -12.46
N ALA A 187 -6.69 -14.77 -11.44
CA ALA A 187 -7.76 -14.87 -10.45
C ALA A 187 -7.88 -13.55 -9.66
N PHE A 188 -6.78 -13.00 -9.16
CA PHE A 188 -6.78 -11.71 -8.47
C PHE A 188 -7.36 -10.57 -9.33
N LYS A 189 -7.00 -10.51 -10.62
CA LYS A 189 -7.58 -9.55 -11.57
C LYS A 189 -9.06 -9.77 -11.76
N SER A 190 -9.50 -11.02 -11.95
CA SER A 190 -10.91 -11.40 -12.12
C SER A 190 -11.73 -10.99 -10.89
N LEU A 191 -11.25 -11.26 -9.68
CA LEU A 191 -11.92 -10.84 -8.45
C LEU A 191 -12.12 -9.32 -8.41
N PHE A 192 -11.08 -8.55 -8.68
CA PHE A 192 -11.15 -7.09 -8.68
C PHE A 192 -12.02 -6.52 -9.80
N LYS A 193 -12.26 -7.26 -10.88
CA LYS A 193 -13.22 -6.84 -11.93
C LYS A 193 -14.61 -6.59 -11.34
N GLU A 194 -15.01 -7.41 -10.36
CA GLU A 194 -16.32 -7.32 -9.71
C GLU A 194 -16.30 -6.38 -8.50
N ILE A 195 -15.32 -6.52 -7.61
CA ILE A 195 -15.32 -5.75 -6.36
C ILE A 195 -14.79 -4.32 -6.50
N GLY A 196 -13.92 -4.06 -7.51
CA GLY A 196 -13.24 -2.77 -7.60
C GLY A 196 -12.45 -2.54 -8.87
N ARG A 197 -13.09 -2.69 -10.04
CA ARG A 197 -12.47 -2.58 -11.36
C ARG A 197 -11.59 -1.34 -11.54
N THR A 198 -12.16 -0.16 -11.34
CA THR A 198 -11.45 1.12 -11.51
C THR A 198 -10.27 1.27 -10.56
N HIS A 199 -10.40 0.72 -9.34
CA HIS A 199 -9.34 0.74 -8.35
C HIS A 199 -8.15 -0.12 -8.79
N TYR A 200 -8.41 -1.34 -9.27
CA TYR A 200 -7.39 -2.23 -9.81
C TYR A 200 -6.65 -1.57 -10.99
N GLU A 201 -7.40 -1.04 -11.96
CA GLU A 201 -6.84 -0.36 -13.14
C GLU A 201 -5.90 0.79 -12.76
N TYR A 202 -6.29 1.58 -11.76
CA TYR A 202 -5.47 2.68 -11.25
C TYR A 202 -4.19 2.18 -10.54
N MET A 203 -4.31 1.15 -9.70
CA MET A 203 -3.18 0.68 -8.89
C MET A 203 -2.18 -0.14 -9.70
N MET A 204 -2.64 -0.89 -10.69
CA MET A 204 -1.80 -1.74 -11.54
C MET A 204 -1.35 -1.06 -12.84
N ASP A 205 -1.84 0.14 -13.16
CA ASP A 205 -1.68 0.80 -14.48
C ASP A 205 -2.09 -0.12 -15.65
N GLU A 206 -3.13 -0.90 -15.46
CA GLU A 206 -3.59 -1.91 -16.42
C GLU A 206 -5.10 -1.79 -16.60
N LYS A 207 -5.56 -1.81 -17.83
CA LYS A 207 -7.00 -1.83 -18.13
C LYS A 207 -7.52 -3.25 -18.30
N TYR A 208 -8.81 -3.41 -18.05
CA TYR A 208 -9.51 -4.62 -18.48
C TYR A 208 -9.84 -4.49 -19.98
N ASP A 209 -9.56 -5.56 -20.69
CA ASP A 209 -10.10 -5.72 -22.05
C ASP A 209 -11.60 -6.01 -21.90
N ASP A 210 -12.43 -5.19 -22.52
CA ASP A 210 -13.90 -5.32 -22.47
C ASP A 210 -14.38 -6.50 -23.30
#